data_7117046ce03607cdcc687600c45e7678
#
_entry.id   7117046ce03607cdcc687600c45e7678
#
_cell.length_a   1.000
_cell.length_b   1.000
_cell.length_c   1.000
_cell.angle_alpha   90.00
_cell.angle_beta   90.00
_cell.angle_gamma   90.00
#
_symmetry.space_group_name_H-M   'P 1'
#
loop_
_entity.id
_entity.type
_entity.pdbx_description
1 polymer ?
#
loop_
_entity_poly.entity_id
_entity_poly.type
_entity_poly.pdbx_seq_one_letter_code
_entity_poly.pdbx_strand_id
1 'polypeptide(L)'
;MKLGILPLPTEVVHLIAAGETIDSLAAVVRELAENSIDAGATRIVVYLYPQQWRVRIADNGCGMDLENLQACATAHSTSKIRTCEDLWQVTSLGFRGEALHSLAQLSELEILSRAVETCDGWRVKYSDRGEAIETEAVAIAPGTVVTVSNLFTTWVERRQGMPSPSQQMRAVQHAIQQIALCHPHVTWQVWQNDREWFTLSPGATTQHLLPQILRQVHLSDLQYLKLEVPTPLGESGKRAGGAEKRAGGAGGEAQSKIQNLKSKIDSLPTPHSPLPTPHSPLPTPHSPLPTPHSPFTTH
;
A
#
# COMPACT_ATOMS: atom_id res chain seq x y z
N MET A 1 -42.56 -10.65 1.51
CA MET A 1 -41.84 -11.63 0.69
C MET A 1 -40.67 -12.18 1.50
N LYS A 2 -40.58 -13.51 1.71
CA LYS A 2 -39.36 -14.11 2.28
C LYS A 2 -38.30 -14.12 1.17
N LEU A 3 -37.29 -13.29 1.31
CA LEU A 3 -36.10 -13.37 0.44
C LEU A 3 -35.37 -14.68 0.78
N GLY A 4 -35.35 -15.63 -0.14
CA GLY A 4 -34.55 -16.83 -0.02
C GLY A 4 -33.08 -16.53 -0.14
N ILE A 5 -32.19 -17.28 0.51
CA ILE A 5 -30.74 -17.22 0.33
C ILE A 5 -30.45 -17.90 -1.02
N LEU A 6 -29.84 -17.14 -1.94
CA LEU A 6 -29.39 -17.61 -3.26
C LEU A 6 -27.90 -17.38 -3.41
N PRO A 7 -27.18 -18.24 -4.15
CA PRO A 7 -25.78 -17.98 -4.49
C PRO A 7 -25.68 -16.71 -5.36
N LEU A 8 -24.62 -15.93 -5.10
CA LEU A 8 -24.35 -14.74 -5.90
C LEU A 8 -23.85 -15.12 -7.31
N PRO A 9 -24.18 -14.34 -8.33
CA PRO A 9 -23.54 -14.46 -9.64
C PRO A 9 -22.02 -14.32 -9.53
N THR A 10 -21.26 -15.07 -10.31
CA THR A 10 -19.79 -15.09 -10.26
C THR A 10 -19.18 -13.69 -10.48
N GLU A 11 -19.78 -12.91 -11.38
CA GLU A 11 -19.34 -11.51 -11.65
C GLU A 11 -19.46 -10.62 -10.41
N VAL A 12 -20.53 -10.79 -9.63
CA VAL A 12 -20.73 -10.04 -8.37
C VAL A 12 -19.69 -10.46 -7.33
N VAL A 13 -19.41 -11.77 -7.24
CA VAL A 13 -18.38 -12.29 -6.31
C VAL A 13 -17.01 -11.71 -6.65
N HIS A 14 -16.65 -11.70 -7.94
CA HIS A 14 -15.38 -11.13 -8.39
C HIS A 14 -15.29 -9.61 -8.09
N LEU A 15 -16.34 -8.86 -8.35
CA LEU A 15 -16.40 -7.43 -8.08
C LEU A 15 -16.25 -7.12 -6.58
N ILE A 16 -16.88 -7.92 -5.71
CA ILE A 16 -16.75 -7.80 -4.25
C ILE A 16 -15.29 -8.07 -3.86
N ALA A 17 -14.70 -9.17 -4.31
CA ALA A 17 -13.32 -9.55 -4.01
C ALA A 17 -12.32 -8.48 -4.50
N ALA A 18 -12.53 -7.96 -5.71
CA ALA A 18 -11.71 -6.85 -6.23
C ALA A 18 -11.81 -5.60 -5.35
N GLY A 19 -13.02 -5.26 -4.89
CA GLY A 19 -13.24 -4.13 -3.99
C GLY A 19 -12.73 -4.33 -2.57
N GLU A 20 -12.55 -5.57 -2.11
CA GLU A 20 -11.85 -5.89 -0.86
C GLU A 20 -10.34 -5.71 -1.00
N THR A 21 -9.78 -6.02 -2.16
CA THR A 21 -8.35 -5.84 -2.47
C THR A 21 -8.02 -4.36 -2.71
N ILE A 22 -8.83 -3.68 -3.52
CA ILE A 22 -8.65 -2.28 -3.89
C ILE A 22 -9.82 -1.47 -3.32
N ASP A 23 -9.62 -0.88 -2.17
CA ASP A 23 -10.65 -0.13 -1.44
C ASP A 23 -10.51 1.39 -1.56
N SER A 24 -9.38 1.89 -2.05
CA SER A 24 -9.04 3.33 -2.05
C SER A 24 -7.93 3.66 -3.05
N LEU A 25 -7.70 4.96 -3.32
CA LEU A 25 -6.50 5.41 -4.05
C LEU A 25 -5.21 5.02 -3.33
N ALA A 26 -5.22 4.97 -2.01
CA ALA A 26 -4.06 4.54 -1.22
C ALA A 26 -3.76 3.06 -1.41
N ALA A 27 -4.78 2.21 -1.53
CA ALA A 27 -4.61 0.80 -1.85
C ALA A 27 -4.02 0.61 -3.25
N VAL A 28 -4.53 1.35 -4.27
CA VAL A 28 -3.93 1.34 -5.63
C VAL A 28 -2.45 1.67 -5.58
N VAL A 29 -2.09 2.76 -4.90
CA VAL A 29 -0.69 3.20 -4.80
C VAL A 29 0.15 2.17 -4.08
N ARG A 30 -0.34 1.54 -3.02
CA ARG A 30 0.37 0.51 -2.26
C ARG A 30 0.67 -0.70 -3.13
N GLU A 31 -0.35 -1.29 -3.74
CA GLU A 31 -0.20 -2.49 -4.58
C GLU A 31 0.77 -2.27 -5.74
N LEU A 32 0.65 -1.13 -6.44
CA LEU A 32 1.52 -0.82 -7.56
C LEU A 32 2.95 -0.51 -7.11
N ALA A 33 3.13 0.19 -5.98
CA ALA A 33 4.44 0.47 -5.42
C ALA A 33 5.15 -0.79 -4.92
N GLU A 34 4.43 -1.70 -4.28
CA GLU A 34 4.96 -3.01 -3.86
C GLU A 34 5.40 -3.84 -5.06
N ASN A 35 4.63 -3.83 -6.16
CA ASN A 35 5.03 -4.48 -7.40
C ASN A 35 6.30 -3.85 -8.00
N SER A 36 6.43 -2.51 -7.97
CA SER A 36 7.64 -1.83 -8.42
C SER A 36 8.87 -2.20 -7.59
N ILE A 37 8.73 -2.31 -6.27
CA ILE A 37 9.81 -2.74 -5.36
C ILE A 37 10.20 -4.19 -5.63
N ASP A 38 9.22 -5.09 -5.79
CA ASP A 38 9.46 -6.49 -6.13
C ASP A 38 10.16 -6.66 -7.50
N ALA A 39 9.94 -5.71 -8.44
CA ALA A 39 10.66 -5.62 -9.70
C ALA A 39 12.08 -5.03 -9.56
N GLY A 40 12.54 -4.74 -8.34
CA GLY A 40 13.87 -4.20 -8.06
C GLY A 40 14.01 -2.71 -8.38
N ALA A 41 12.91 -1.96 -8.39
CA ALA A 41 12.96 -0.53 -8.67
C ALA A 41 13.76 0.23 -7.59
N THR A 42 14.60 1.15 -8.05
CA THR A 42 15.33 2.11 -7.21
C THR A 42 14.73 3.52 -7.28
N ARG A 43 13.81 3.74 -8.23
CA ARG A 43 13.08 5.00 -8.40
C ARG A 43 11.64 4.71 -8.78
N ILE A 44 10.73 5.34 -8.03
CA ILE A 44 9.28 5.26 -8.26
C ILE A 44 8.74 6.69 -8.38
N VAL A 45 7.99 6.95 -9.46
CA VAL A 45 7.34 8.24 -9.72
C VAL A 45 5.83 8.02 -9.70
N VAL A 46 5.13 8.76 -8.86
CA VAL A 46 3.68 8.64 -8.65
C VAL A 46 3.00 9.91 -9.11
N TYR A 47 2.03 9.81 -10.02
CA TYR A 47 1.17 10.90 -10.46
C TYR A 47 -0.25 10.64 -9.99
N LEU A 48 -0.85 11.62 -9.34
CA LEU A 48 -2.15 11.53 -8.70
C LEU A 48 -3.08 12.62 -9.22
N TYR A 49 -4.25 12.21 -9.71
CA TYR A 49 -5.32 13.08 -10.19
C TYR A 49 -6.62 12.68 -9.45
N PRO A 50 -6.78 13.10 -8.18
CA PRO A 50 -7.86 12.59 -7.33
C PRO A 50 -9.26 12.92 -7.84
N GLN A 51 -9.46 14.07 -8.50
CA GLN A 51 -10.74 14.45 -9.10
C GLN A 51 -11.12 13.60 -10.32
N GLN A 52 -10.10 13.05 -11.00
CA GLN A 52 -10.26 12.17 -12.17
C GLN A 52 -10.22 10.68 -11.80
N TRP A 53 -10.06 10.36 -10.52
CA TRP A 53 -9.89 8.99 -10.06
C TRP A 53 -8.80 8.25 -10.84
N ARG A 54 -7.68 8.96 -11.06
CA ARG A 54 -6.57 8.49 -11.87
C ARG A 54 -5.29 8.46 -11.06
N VAL A 55 -4.58 7.34 -11.18
CA VAL A 55 -3.24 7.11 -10.64
C VAL A 55 -2.34 6.63 -11.75
N ARG A 56 -1.12 7.15 -11.83
CA ARG A 56 -0.07 6.64 -12.71
C ARG A 56 1.18 6.44 -11.89
N ILE A 57 1.76 5.25 -11.97
CA ILE A 57 3.02 4.91 -11.32
C ILE A 57 4.02 4.45 -12.38
N ALA A 58 5.21 5.04 -12.36
CA ALA A 58 6.32 4.69 -13.21
C ALA A 58 7.51 4.27 -12.36
N ASP A 59 8.15 3.17 -12.73
CA ASP A 59 9.32 2.64 -12.07
C ASP A 59 10.45 2.32 -13.07
N ASN A 60 11.65 2.13 -12.55
CA ASN A 60 12.83 1.69 -13.27
C ASN A 60 13.24 0.26 -12.90
N GLY A 61 12.29 -0.60 -12.55
CA GLY A 61 12.53 -2.02 -12.25
C GLY A 61 12.91 -2.85 -13.49
N CYS A 62 12.89 -4.16 -13.34
CA CYS A 62 13.28 -5.09 -14.43
C CYS A 62 12.35 -5.01 -15.66
N GLY A 63 11.14 -4.47 -15.52
CA GLY A 63 10.14 -4.45 -16.57
C GLY A 63 9.58 -5.83 -16.90
N MET A 64 8.76 -5.87 -17.97
CA MET A 64 8.12 -7.09 -18.49
C MET A 64 8.32 -7.16 -20.00
N ASP A 65 8.54 -8.35 -20.53
CA ASP A 65 8.41 -8.66 -21.95
C ASP A 65 6.94 -8.71 -22.39
N LEU A 66 6.67 -8.88 -23.67
CA LEU A 66 5.33 -8.85 -24.21
C LEU A 66 4.44 -9.96 -23.64
N GLU A 67 4.95 -11.19 -23.54
CA GLU A 67 4.18 -12.34 -23.06
C GLU A 67 3.74 -12.13 -21.60
N ASN A 68 4.67 -11.77 -20.74
CA ASN A 68 4.38 -11.46 -19.33
C ASN A 68 3.45 -10.24 -19.20
N LEU A 69 3.66 -9.21 -20.03
CA LEU A 69 2.82 -8.02 -20.01
C LEU A 69 1.37 -8.34 -20.41
N GLN A 70 1.15 -9.17 -21.42
CA GLN A 70 -0.20 -9.57 -21.83
C GLN A 70 -0.93 -10.41 -20.77
N ALA A 71 -0.20 -11.21 -19.98
CA ALA A 71 -0.75 -12.10 -18.98
C ALA A 71 -0.89 -11.48 -17.59
N CYS A 72 -0.18 -10.39 -17.27
CA CYS A 72 -0.01 -9.91 -15.90
C CYS A 72 -1.30 -9.45 -15.19
N ALA A 73 -2.35 -9.09 -15.93
CA ALA A 73 -3.64 -8.67 -15.37
C ALA A 73 -4.70 -9.79 -15.36
N THR A 74 -4.39 -11.00 -15.83
CA THR A 74 -5.31 -12.14 -15.73
C THR A 74 -5.38 -12.65 -14.29
N ALA A 75 -6.52 -13.19 -13.88
CA ALA A 75 -6.72 -13.69 -12.53
C ALA A 75 -5.69 -14.77 -12.16
N HIS A 76 -5.25 -14.76 -10.92
CA HIS A 76 -4.29 -15.73 -10.36
C HIS A 76 -2.96 -15.83 -11.10
N SER A 77 -2.60 -14.80 -11.86
CA SER A 77 -1.34 -14.74 -12.62
C SER A 77 -0.26 -14.06 -11.81
N THR A 78 0.78 -14.82 -11.46
CA THR A 78 1.93 -14.31 -10.70
C THR A 78 3.20 -15.01 -11.13
N SER A 79 4.29 -14.25 -11.23
CA SER A 79 5.64 -14.80 -11.42
C SER A 79 6.32 -15.23 -10.10
N LYS A 80 5.69 -14.93 -8.96
CA LYS A 80 6.29 -14.98 -7.62
C LYS A 80 6.07 -16.31 -6.89
N ILE A 81 5.02 -17.06 -7.26
CA ILE A 81 4.65 -18.34 -6.66
C ILE A 81 4.26 -19.30 -7.78
N ARG A 82 4.78 -20.53 -7.74
CA ARG A 82 4.46 -21.58 -8.71
C ARG A 82 4.00 -22.87 -8.02
N THR A 83 4.43 -23.10 -6.78
CA THR A 83 4.13 -24.31 -6.01
C THR A 83 3.60 -23.96 -4.62
N CYS A 84 3.00 -24.97 -3.95
CA CYS A 84 2.55 -24.80 -2.57
C CYS A 84 3.73 -24.57 -1.60
N GLU A 85 4.91 -25.10 -1.92
CA GLU A 85 6.12 -24.93 -1.14
C GLU A 85 6.58 -23.47 -1.15
N ASP A 86 6.41 -22.75 -2.27
CA ASP A 86 6.78 -21.34 -2.39
C ASP A 86 6.00 -20.46 -1.41
N LEU A 87 4.76 -20.86 -1.02
CA LEU A 87 3.95 -20.13 -0.04
C LEU A 87 4.62 -20.00 1.34
N TRP A 88 5.48 -20.95 1.68
CA TRP A 88 6.22 -20.96 2.97
C TRP A 88 7.52 -20.15 2.91
N GLN A 89 7.93 -19.72 1.70
CA GLN A 89 9.19 -19.02 1.45
C GLN A 89 8.98 -17.68 0.72
N VAL A 90 7.79 -17.10 0.83
CA VAL A 90 7.46 -15.81 0.16
C VAL A 90 8.38 -14.72 0.71
N THR A 91 9.20 -14.15 -0.17
CA THR A 91 10.07 -13.00 0.12
C THR A 91 9.59 -11.72 -0.57
N SER A 92 8.67 -11.85 -1.54
CA SER A 92 8.06 -10.72 -2.25
C SER A 92 6.93 -10.08 -1.43
N LEU A 93 6.69 -8.77 -1.63
CA LEU A 93 5.61 -8.05 -0.97
C LEU A 93 4.24 -8.47 -1.52
N GLY A 94 4.10 -8.57 -2.84
CA GLY A 94 2.91 -9.09 -3.51
C GLY A 94 3.13 -10.54 -3.98
N PHE A 95 2.14 -11.41 -3.83
CA PHE A 95 2.26 -12.82 -4.25
C PHE A 95 0.97 -13.45 -4.78
N ARG A 96 -0.18 -12.81 -4.57
CA ARG A 96 -1.50 -13.40 -4.87
C ARG A 96 -1.87 -13.40 -6.36
N GLY A 97 -1.24 -12.54 -7.19
CA GLY A 97 -1.59 -12.37 -8.60
C GLY A 97 -2.98 -11.76 -8.84
N GLU A 98 -3.51 -11.00 -7.86
CA GLU A 98 -4.88 -10.48 -7.87
C GLU A 98 -4.94 -8.95 -8.04
N ALA A 99 -3.87 -8.23 -7.69
CA ALA A 99 -3.93 -6.77 -7.63
C ALA A 99 -4.21 -6.12 -9.00
N LEU A 100 -3.47 -6.52 -10.05
CA LEU A 100 -3.68 -5.99 -11.41
C LEU A 100 -5.02 -6.45 -11.99
N HIS A 101 -5.44 -7.69 -11.71
CA HIS A 101 -6.75 -8.19 -12.09
C HIS A 101 -7.88 -7.38 -11.44
N SER A 102 -7.80 -7.13 -10.13
CA SER A 102 -8.75 -6.28 -9.40
C SER A 102 -8.80 -4.86 -9.95
N LEU A 103 -7.65 -4.29 -10.32
CA LEU A 103 -7.58 -2.98 -10.97
C LEU A 103 -8.25 -2.97 -12.34
N ALA A 104 -8.07 -4.02 -13.15
CA ALA A 104 -8.73 -4.14 -14.44
C ALA A 104 -10.26 -4.21 -14.30
N GLN A 105 -10.79 -4.89 -13.27
CA GLN A 105 -12.21 -4.97 -12.99
C GLN A 105 -12.82 -3.64 -12.50
N LEU A 106 -12.06 -2.86 -11.75
CA LEU A 106 -12.55 -1.66 -11.08
C LEU A 106 -12.25 -0.36 -11.83
N SER A 107 -11.46 -0.41 -12.92
CA SER A 107 -10.94 0.77 -13.60
C SER A 107 -10.59 0.48 -15.07
N GLU A 108 -10.19 1.51 -15.79
CA GLU A 108 -9.48 1.39 -17.06
C GLU A 108 -7.98 1.21 -16.75
N LEU A 109 -7.45 0.02 -17.04
CA LEU A 109 -6.06 -0.33 -16.81
C LEU A 109 -5.24 -0.29 -18.11
N GLU A 110 -4.14 0.45 -18.07
CA GLU A 110 -3.13 0.50 -19.14
C GLU A 110 -1.75 0.32 -18.53
N ILE A 111 -0.92 -0.53 -19.15
CA ILE A 111 0.46 -0.76 -18.71
C ILE A 111 1.39 -0.61 -19.90
N LEU A 112 2.45 0.17 -19.70
CA LEU A 112 3.59 0.25 -20.60
C LEU A 112 4.77 -0.42 -19.91
N SER A 113 5.47 -1.29 -20.60
CA SER A 113 6.67 -1.93 -20.03
C SER A 113 7.70 -2.29 -21.08
N ARG A 114 8.96 -2.28 -20.65
CA ARG A 114 10.08 -2.82 -21.39
C ARG A 114 10.98 -3.59 -20.42
N ALA A 115 11.22 -4.85 -20.69
CA ALA A 115 12.18 -5.61 -19.93
C ALA A 115 13.61 -5.09 -20.16
N VAL A 116 14.46 -5.18 -19.15
CA VAL A 116 15.87 -4.74 -19.24
C VAL A 116 16.60 -5.48 -20.34
N GLU A 117 16.25 -6.75 -20.59
CA GLU A 117 16.90 -7.64 -21.54
C GLU A 117 16.39 -7.48 -22.97
N THR A 118 15.32 -6.68 -23.20
CA THR A 118 14.71 -6.49 -24.52
C THR A 118 14.93 -5.07 -25.06
N CYS A 119 14.93 -4.94 -26.38
CA CYS A 119 14.99 -3.63 -27.05
C CYS A 119 13.60 -3.00 -27.20
N ASP A 120 12.56 -3.82 -27.27
CA ASP A 120 11.21 -3.40 -27.60
C ASP A 120 10.39 -3.14 -26.33
N GLY A 121 9.73 -1.98 -26.30
CA GLY A 121 8.74 -1.63 -25.29
C GLY A 121 7.33 -1.78 -25.83
N TRP A 122 6.40 -2.11 -24.97
CA TRP A 122 5.02 -2.40 -25.32
C TRP A 122 4.05 -1.64 -24.42
N ARG A 123 2.93 -1.24 -25.00
CA ARG A 123 1.74 -0.72 -24.30
C ARG A 123 0.62 -1.73 -24.45
N VAL A 124 -0.01 -2.08 -23.37
CA VAL A 124 -1.18 -2.97 -23.34
C VAL A 124 -2.30 -2.31 -22.55
N LYS A 125 -3.52 -2.34 -23.12
CA LYS A 125 -4.76 -2.04 -22.42
C LYS A 125 -5.51 -3.33 -22.13
N TYR A 126 -6.21 -3.37 -21.02
CA TYR A 126 -6.87 -4.56 -20.54
C TYR A 126 -8.39 -4.39 -20.47
N SER A 127 -9.11 -5.50 -20.70
CA SER A 127 -10.54 -5.58 -20.43
C SER A 127 -10.80 -5.65 -18.93
N ASP A 128 -12.07 -5.56 -18.54
CA ASP A 128 -12.53 -5.81 -17.17
C ASP A 128 -12.26 -7.24 -16.65
N ARG A 129 -11.90 -8.17 -17.55
CA ARG A 129 -11.45 -9.53 -17.22
C ARG A 129 -9.94 -9.68 -17.12
N GLY A 130 -9.19 -8.58 -17.30
CA GLY A 130 -7.74 -8.58 -17.31
C GLY A 130 -7.11 -9.15 -18.58
N GLU A 131 -7.88 -9.33 -19.64
CA GLU A 131 -7.39 -9.79 -20.97
C GLU A 131 -6.82 -8.61 -21.75
N ALA A 132 -5.71 -8.82 -22.45
CA ALA A 132 -5.12 -7.81 -23.32
C ALA A 132 -6.05 -7.55 -24.53
N ILE A 133 -6.58 -6.33 -24.66
CA ILE A 133 -7.49 -5.92 -25.75
C ILE A 133 -6.83 -5.04 -26.81
N GLU A 134 -5.76 -4.34 -26.45
CA GLU A 134 -4.99 -3.50 -27.36
C GLU A 134 -3.51 -3.65 -27.01
N THR A 135 -2.68 -3.92 -28.01
CA THR A 135 -1.22 -4.04 -27.83
C THR A 135 -0.53 -3.21 -28.88
N GLU A 136 0.41 -2.35 -28.48
CA GLU A 136 1.13 -1.44 -29.34
C GLU A 136 2.60 -1.37 -28.93
N ALA A 137 3.50 -1.34 -29.92
CA ALA A 137 4.91 -1.09 -29.67
C ALA A 137 5.15 0.40 -29.35
N VAL A 138 5.90 0.67 -28.30
CA VAL A 138 6.17 2.02 -27.81
C VAL A 138 7.64 2.21 -27.43
N ALA A 139 8.15 3.43 -27.61
CA ALA A 139 9.48 3.77 -27.11
C ALA A 139 9.41 4.13 -25.62
N ILE A 140 9.94 3.25 -24.78
CA ILE A 140 10.01 3.43 -23.33
C ILE A 140 11.38 2.97 -22.80
N ALA A 141 11.88 3.59 -21.75
CA ALA A 141 13.03 3.10 -21.02
C ALA A 141 12.71 1.77 -20.29
N PRO A 142 13.72 0.96 -19.93
CA PRO A 142 13.49 -0.22 -19.09
C PRO A 142 12.74 0.15 -17.82
N GLY A 143 11.76 -0.70 -17.43
CA GLY A 143 10.87 -0.47 -16.30
C GLY A 143 9.41 -0.59 -16.69
N THR A 144 8.53 -0.13 -15.81
CA THR A 144 7.07 -0.25 -15.99
C THR A 144 6.36 1.07 -15.68
N VAL A 145 5.32 1.37 -16.46
CA VAL A 145 4.39 2.47 -16.20
C VAL A 145 2.98 1.90 -16.16
N VAL A 146 2.35 1.94 -15.00
CA VAL A 146 0.96 1.52 -14.81
C VAL A 146 0.07 2.75 -14.69
N THR A 147 -0.99 2.82 -15.50
CA THR A 147 -2.00 3.86 -15.45
C THR A 147 -3.35 3.22 -15.12
N VAL A 148 -3.93 3.66 -14.01
CA VAL A 148 -5.27 3.32 -13.55
C VAL A 148 -6.12 4.56 -13.74
N SER A 149 -7.17 4.50 -14.56
CA SER A 149 -8.07 5.61 -14.84
C SER A 149 -9.50 5.23 -14.48
N ASN A 150 -10.30 6.22 -14.13
CA ASN A 150 -11.73 6.02 -13.83
C ASN A 150 -12.02 4.97 -12.74
N LEU A 151 -11.18 4.92 -11.69
CA LEU A 151 -11.35 3.95 -10.60
C LEU A 151 -12.78 3.98 -10.03
N PHE A 152 -13.38 2.80 -9.83
CA PHE A 152 -14.76 2.57 -9.38
C PHE A 152 -15.85 3.12 -10.31
N THR A 153 -15.56 3.26 -11.62
CA THR A 153 -16.58 3.74 -12.56
C THR A 153 -17.76 2.79 -12.68
N THR A 154 -17.50 1.49 -12.57
CA THR A 154 -18.51 0.42 -12.58
C THR A 154 -19.24 0.25 -11.25
N TRP A 155 -18.75 0.89 -10.18
CA TRP A 155 -19.32 0.80 -8.82
C TRP A 155 -19.56 2.20 -8.25
N VAL A 156 -20.59 2.86 -8.75
CA VAL A 156 -20.91 4.28 -8.46
C VAL A 156 -21.15 4.53 -6.97
N GLU A 157 -21.86 3.63 -6.29
CA GLU A 157 -22.17 3.75 -4.85
C GLU A 157 -20.88 3.72 -4.02
N ARG A 158 -19.92 2.86 -4.41
CA ARG A 158 -18.60 2.83 -3.78
C ARG A 158 -17.90 4.16 -3.91
N ARG A 159 -17.89 4.71 -5.12
CA ARG A 159 -17.23 6.00 -5.42
C ARG A 159 -17.84 7.17 -4.63
N GLN A 160 -19.18 7.18 -4.49
CA GLN A 160 -19.89 8.20 -3.71
C GLN A 160 -19.62 8.09 -2.19
N GLY A 161 -19.42 6.87 -1.68
CA GLY A 161 -19.10 6.62 -0.28
C GLY A 161 -17.64 6.89 0.12
N MET A 162 -16.79 7.30 -0.83
CA MET A 162 -15.37 7.52 -0.56
C MET A 162 -15.11 8.79 0.25
N PRO A 163 -14.03 8.81 1.06
CA PRO A 163 -13.59 10.01 1.75
C PRO A 163 -13.32 11.18 0.80
N SER A 164 -13.31 12.39 1.32
CA SER A 164 -12.99 13.59 0.55
C SER A 164 -11.63 13.49 -0.16
N PRO A 165 -11.42 14.16 -1.30
CA PRO A 165 -10.14 14.12 -2.01
C PRO A 165 -8.93 14.44 -1.12
N SER A 166 -9.08 15.38 -0.18
CA SER A 166 -8.01 15.73 0.75
C SER A 166 -7.69 14.60 1.76
N GLN A 167 -8.70 13.87 2.22
CA GLN A 167 -8.50 12.69 3.07
C GLN A 167 -7.86 11.55 2.30
N GLN A 168 -8.30 11.30 1.06
CA GLN A 168 -7.68 10.31 0.18
C GLN A 168 -6.19 10.62 -0.06
N MET A 169 -5.86 11.89 -0.32
CA MET A 169 -4.46 12.30 -0.52
C MET A 169 -3.61 12.09 0.74
N ARG A 170 -4.14 12.38 1.94
CA ARG A 170 -3.43 12.09 3.20
C ARG A 170 -3.17 10.59 3.37
N ALA A 171 -4.15 9.75 3.04
CA ALA A 171 -3.99 8.29 3.09
C ALA A 171 -2.92 7.80 2.10
N VAL A 172 -2.88 8.35 0.88
CA VAL A 172 -1.84 8.05 -0.11
C VAL A 172 -0.46 8.49 0.39
N GLN A 173 -0.33 9.71 0.93
CA GLN A 173 0.93 10.19 1.49
C GLN A 173 1.43 9.26 2.59
N HIS A 174 0.55 8.86 3.50
CA HIS A 174 0.90 7.95 4.60
C HIS A 174 1.34 6.58 4.08
N ALA A 175 0.64 6.01 3.10
CA ALA A 175 1.02 4.74 2.49
C ALA A 175 2.41 4.80 1.85
N ILE A 176 2.70 5.84 1.06
CA ILE A 176 4.03 6.03 0.45
C ILE A 176 5.11 6.18 1.52
N GLN A 177 4.87 6.97 2.58
CA GLN A 177 5.82 7.16 3.66
C GLN A 177 6.13 5.86 4.40
N GLN A 178 5.11 5.03 4.67
CA GLN A 178 5.29 3.72 5.31
C GLN A 178 6.15 2.80 4.44
N ILE A 179 5.85 2.70 3.14
CA ILE A 179 6.63 1.87 2.22
C ILE A 179 8.06 2.39 2.11
N ALA A 180 8.25 3.70 1.99
CA ALA A 180 9.58 4.31 1.90
C ALA A 180 10.44 4.03 3.15
N LEU A 181 9.85 4.04 4.34
CA LEU A 181 10.56 3.69 5.59
C LEU A 181 11.03 2.23 5.61
N CYS A 182 10.28 1.33 5.00
CA CYS A 182 10.68 -0.09 4.85
C CYS A 182 11.74 -0.26 3.75
N HIS A 183 11.75 0.60 2.74
CA HIS A 183 12.63 0.53 1.57
C HIS A 183 13.41 1.84 1.38
N PRO A 184 14.31 2.19 2.30
CA PRO A 184 14.96 3.50 2.35
C PRO A 184 15.86 3.79 1.14
N HIS A 185 16.25 2.79 0.38
CA HIS A 185 17.09 2.92 -0.81
C HIS A 185 16.34 3.38 -2.07
N VAL A 186 15.00 3.46 -2.02
CA VAL A 186 14.15 3.85 -3.14
C VAL A 186 13.93 5.36 -3.15
N THR A 187 14.12 5.97 -4.32
CA THR A 187 13.76 7.38 -4.57
C THR A 187 12.28 7.48 -4.90
N TRP A 188 11.57 8.36 -4.23
CA TRP A 188 10.16 8.66 -4.51
C TRP A 188 9.99 10.07 -5.03
N GLN A 189 9.25 10.23 -6.12
CA GLN A 189 8.80 11.51 -6.65
C GLN A 189 7.29 11.47 -6.77
N VAL A 190 6.59 12.35 -6.09
CA VAL A 190 5.11 12.34 -6.05
C VAL A 190 4.58 13.65 -6.58
N TRP A 191 3.69 13.55 -7.55
CA TRP A 191 3.05 14.65 -8.25
C TRP A 191 1.54 14.62 -8.03
N GLN A 192 0.95 15.78 -7.83
CA GLN A 192 -0.50 15.95 -7.74
C GLN A 192 -0.96 17.02 -8.74
N ASN A 193 -1.85 16.65 -9.67
CA ASN A 193 -2.35 17.55 -10.71
C ASN A 193 -1.19 18.30 -11.42
N ASP A 194 -0.17 17.53 -11.89
CA ASP A 194 1.02 18.01 -12.61
C ASP A 194 1.94 18.97 -11.83
N ARG A 195 1.74 19.07 -10.51
CA ARG A 195 2.64 19.80 -9.61
C ARG A 195 3.36 18.81 -8.69
N GLU A 196 4.65 19.01 -8.51
CA GLU A 196 5.39 18.23 -7.53
C GLU A 196 4.79 18.48 -6.14
N TRP A 197 4.43 17.38 -5.48
CA TRP A 197 3.86 17.43 -4.14
C TRP A 197 4.92 17.19 -3.08
N PHE A 198 5.69 16.12 -3.21
CA PHE A 198 6.85 15.86 -2.38
C PHE A 198 7.79 14.84 -3.05
N THR A 199 9.05 14.84 -2.59
CA THR A 199 10.07 13.89 -2.99
C THR A 199 10.70 13.32 -1.73
N LEU A 200 11.02 12.00 -1.72
CA LEU A 200 11.83 11.36 -0.71
C LEU A 200 13.12 10.87 -1.36
N SER A 201 14.23 11.43 -0.92
CA SER A 201 15.55 11.03 -1.37
C SER A 201 15.97 9.72 -0.72
N PRO A 202 16.70 8.86 -1.43
CA PRO A 202 17.11 7.58 -0.88
C PRO A 202 18.12 7.77 0.25
N GLY A 203 18.15 6.84 1.18
CA GLY A 203 19.11 6.80 2.28
C GLY A 203 19.62 5.39 2.53
N ALA A 204 20.78 5.28 3.16
CA ALA A 204 21.34 3.98 3.52
C ALA A 204 20.49 3.24 4.58
N THR A 205 19.75 3.98 5.40
CA THR A 205 18.91 3.44 6.47
C THR A 205 17.64 4.27 6.61
N THR A 206 16.63 3.73 7.29
CA THR A 206 15.38 4.41 7.64
C THR A 206 15.62 5.74 8.37
N GLN A 207 16.68 5.85 9.16
CA GLN A 207 17.05 7.11 9.86
C GLN A 207 17.19 8.30 8.91
N HIS A 208 17.70 8.10 7.69
CA HIS A 208 17.88 9.17 6.71
C HIS A 208 16.57 9.69 6.14
N LEU A 209 15.49 8.88 6.20
CA LEU A 209 14.17 9.26 5.71
C LEU A 209 13.34 9.96 6.78
N LEU A 210 13.56 9.67 8.07
CA LEU A 210 12.75 10.24 9.15
C LEU A 210 12.72 11.78 9.14
N PRO A 211 13.85 12.52 8.97
CA PRO A 211 13.81 13.98 8.86
C PRO A 211 13.06 14.50 7.61
N GLN A 212 13.01 13.72 6.55
CA GLN A 212 12.27 14.10 5.33
C GLN A 212 10.76 13.96 5.52
N ILE A 213 10.32 13.05 6.40
CA ILE A 213 8.91 12.74 6.70
C ILE A 213 8.43 13.56 7.90
N LEU A 214 9.25 13.65 8.95
CA LEU A 214 8.94 14.29 10.22
C LEU A 214 9.69 15.62 10.32
N ARG A 215 9.02 16.73 10.03
CA ARG A 215 9.64 18.07 9.93
C ARG A 215 10.36 18.57 11.19
N GLN A 216 10.08 17.97 12.37
CA GLN A 216 10.64 18.37 13.66
C GLN A 216 11.76 17.44 14.15
N VAL A 217 12.16 16.47 13.34
CA VAL A 217 13.19 15.48 13.70
C VAL A 217 14.45 15.75 12.89
N HIS A 218 15.58 15.92 13.55
CA HIS A 218 16.89 16.02 12.92
C HIS A 218 17.63 14.69 13.02
N LEU A 219 18.55 14.44 12.11
CA LEU A 219 19.32 13.19 12.10
C LEU A 219 20.14 13.03 13.40
N SER A 220 20.60 14.13 13.99
CA SER A 220 21.29 14.16 15.28
C SER A 220 20.45 13.70 16.47
N ASP A 221 19.12 13.77 16.35
CA ASP A 221 18.20 13.41 17.43
C ASP A 221 17.93 11.90 17.48
N LEU A 222 18.37 11.18 16.43
CA LEU A 222 18.08 9.78 16.23
C LEU A 222 19.23 8.89 16.72
N GLN A 223 18.90 7.91 17.57
CA GLN A 223 19.82 6.85 17.98
C GLN A 223 19.37 5.53 17.36
N TYR A 224 20.30 4.82 16.74
CA TYR A 224 20.05 3.50 16.16
C TYR A 224 20.38 2.40 17.18
N LEU A 225 19.40 1.58 17.53
CA LEU A 225 19.58 0.40 18.36
C LEU A 225 19.28 -0.85 17.54
N LYS A 226 20.32 -1.63 17.22
CA LYS A 226 20.17 -2.94 16.60
C LYS A 226 20.05 -4.00 17.71
N LEU A 227 18.89 -4.64 17.82
CA LEU A 227 18.66 -5.78 18.69
C LEU A 227 18.64 -7.04 17.84
N GLU A 228 19.55 -7.97 18.13
CA GLU A 228 19.52 -9.32 17.57
C GLU A 228 18.69 -10.20 18.51
N VAL A 229 17.49 -10.57 18.06
CA VAL A 229 16.65 -11.53 18.79
C VAL A 229 17.08 -12.93 18.36
N PRO A 230 17.57 -13.77 19.28
CA PRO A 230 17.89 -15.15 18.92
C PRO A 230 16.61 -15.83 18.45
N THR A 231 16.65 -16.41 17.26
CA THR A 231 15.55 -17.26 16.77
C THR A 231 15.41 -18.43 17.74
N PRO A 232 14.23 -18.71 18.31
CA PRO A 232 14.04 -19.90 19.14
C PRO A 232 14.34 -21.11 18.25
N LEU A 233 15.36 -21.86 18.62
CA LEU A 233 15.70 -23.12 17.98
C LEU A 233 14.46 -24.02 18.03
N GLY A 234 13.86 -24.28 16.88
CA GLY A 234 12.81 -25.27 16.75
C GLY A 234 13.33 -26.60 17.29
N GLU A 235 12.58 -27.21 18.18
CA GLU A 235 12.84 -28.55 18.69
C GLU A 235 12.83 -29.57 17.55
N SER A 236 13.98 -29.77 16.91
CA SER A 236 14.21 -30.97 16.13
C SER A 236 14.92 -31.98 17.05
N GLY A 237 14.11 -32.87 17.61
CA GLY A 237 14.64 -34.00 18.38
C GLY A 237 15.57 -34.85 17.55
N LYS A 238 16.84 -34.88 17.94
CA LYS A 238 17.73 -36.07 17.80
C LYS A 238 18.78 -36.03 18.88
N ARG A 239 18.67 -37.02 19.80
CA ARG A 239 19.72 -37.41 20.74
C ARG A 239 20.95 -37.81 19.97
N ALA A 240 22.10 -37.23 20.29
CA ALA A 240 23.40 -37.92 20.23
C ALA A 240 24.32 -37.25 21.25
N GLY A 241 24.97 -38.10 22.04
CA GLY A 241 25.68 -37.73 23.24
C GLY A 241 27.06 -37.10 23.03
N GLY A 242 27.50 -36.45 24.09
CA GLY A 242 28.88 -36.38 24.55
C GLY A 242 29.76 -35.29 23.94
N ALA A 243 29.93 -34.17 24.68
CA ALA A 243 31.24 -33.73 25.14
C ALA A 243 31.14 -32.33 25.79
N GLU A 244 31.40 -32.26 27.06
CA GLU A 244 31.71 -31.04 27.80
C GLU A 244 32.90 -30.31 27.19
N LYS A 245 32.73 -28.98 26.93
CA LYS A 245 33.82 -28.02 27.10
C LYS A 245 33.28 -26.64 27.49
N ARG A 246 33.76 -26.19 28.63
CA ARG A 246 33.55 -24.89 29.25
C ARG A 246 33.91 -23.75 28.30
N ALA A 247 33.05 -22.75 28.18
CA ALA A 247 33.42 -21.39 27.90
C ALA A 247 32.53 -20.47 28.72
N GLY A 248 33.04 -19.93 29.78
CA GLY A 248 32.39 -18.93 30.62
C GLY A 248 32.56 -17.54 30.04
N GLY A 249 31.59 -16.64 30.32
CA GLY A 249 31.81 -15.24 30.44
C GLY A 249 31.44 -14.32 29.28
N ALA A 250 30.20 -14.32 28.83
CA ALA A 250 29.66 -13.15 28.08
C ALA A 250 28.15 -12.83 28.32
N GLY A 251 27.50 -13.62 29.20
CA GLY A 251 26.08 -13.47 29.48
C GLY A 251 25.71 -12.36 30.53
N GLY A 252 26.66 -11.91 31.33
CA GLY A 252 26.42 -11.02 32.46
C GLY A 252 26.26 -9.55 32.09
N GLU A 253 26.99 -9.07 31.08
CA GLU A 253 26.93 -7.65 30.68
C GLU A 253 25.67 -7.28 29.87
N ALA A 254 25.15 -8.20 29.06
CA ALA A 254 23.94 -7.97 28.28
C ALA A 254 22.68 -7.90 29.18
N GLN A 255 22.58 -8.78 30.19
CA GLN A 255 21.46 -8.77 31.13
C GLN A 255 21.46 -7.53 32.05
N SER A 256 22.62 -7.03 32.46
CA SER A 256 22.70 -5.78 33.26
C SER A 256 22.33 -4.54 32.45
N LYS A 257 22.64 -4.48 31.15
CA LYS A 257 22.20 -3.40 30.25
C LYS A 257 20.72 -3.42 29.97
N ILE A 258 20.09 -4.58 29.86
CA ILE A 258 18.63 -4.73 29.68
C ILE A 258 17.86 -4.33 30.94
N GLN A 259 18.35 -4.68 32.11
CA GLN A 259 17.73 -4.26 33.39
C GLN A 259 17.84 -2.73 33.61
N ASN A 260 18.97 -2.11 33.23
CA ASN A 260 19.14 -0.65 33.30
C ASN A 260 18.25 0.12 32.29
N LEU A 261 17.96 -0.47 31.13
CA LEU A 261 17.00 0.11 30.17
C LEU A 261 15.55 -0.04 30.65
N LYS A 262 15.16 -1.17 31.23
CA LYS A 262 13.84 -1.34 31.83
C LYS A 262 13.58 -0.34 32.93
N SER A 263 14.52 -0.14 33.85
CA SER A 263 14.36 0.84 34.93
C SER A 263 14.28 2.29 34.44
N LYS A 264 14.87 2.64 33.30
CA LYS A 264 14.74 3.95 32.64
C LYS A 264 13.41 4.14 31.93
N ILE A 265 12.84 3.06 31.35
CA ILE A 265 11.52 3.10 30.69
C ILE A 265 10.40 3.20 31.74
N ASP A 266 10.53 2.49 32.86
CA ASP A 266 9.56 2.52 33.97
C ASP A 266 9.58 3.85 34.73
N SER A 267 10.60 4.70 34.57
CA SER A 267 10.71 6.03 35.17
C SER A 267 10.23 7.17 34.28
N LEU A 268 9.76 6.91 33.07
CA LEU A 268 9.11 7.93 32.25
C LEU A 268 7.67 8.16 32.75
N PRO A 269 7.25 9.43 32.94
CA PRO A 269 5.89 9.72 33.38
C PRO A 269 4.90 9.22 32.30
N THR A 270 4.05 8.27 32.66
CA THR A 270 2.91 7.84 31.85
C THR A 270 1.96 9.02 31.68
N PRO A 271 1.52 9.33 30.47
CA PRO A 271 0.49 10.34 30.27
C PRO A 271 -0.86 9.77 30.74
N HIS A 272 -1.15 9.89 32.02
CA HIS A 272 -2.50 9.71 32.56
C HIS A 272 -3.29 11.01 32.32
N SER A 273 -3.90 11.11 31.16
CA SER A 273 -5.08 11.93 30.98
C SER A 273 -6.24 10.98 30.73
N PRO A 274 -7.26 10.93 31.58
CA PRO A 274 -8.46 10.16 31.31
C PRO A 274 -9.17 10.79 30.11
N LEU A 275 -9.50 9.94 29.13
CA LEU A 275 -10.39 10.29 28.02
C LEU A 275 -11.71 10.81 28.60
N PRO A 276 -12.25 11.96 28.13
CA PRO A 276 -13.57 12.41 28.53
C PRO A 276 -14.62 11.42 28.05
N THR A 277 -15.39 10.89 29.01
CA THR A 277 -16.57 10.06 28.76
C THR A 277 -17.63 10.89 28.01
N PRO A 278 -18.26 10.36 26.94
CA PRO A 278 -19.34 11.05 26.26
C PRO A 278 -20.64 10.86 27.03
N HIS A 279 -20.93 11.75 27.97
CA HIS A 279 -22.27 11.93 28.53
C HIS A 279 -22.62 13.42 28.44
N SER A 280 -23.18 13.80 27.31
CA SER A 280 -24.03 14.98 27.21
C SER A 280 -25.32 14.56 26.51
N PRO A 281 -26.49 14.79 27.09
CA PRO A 281 -27.77 14.45 26.48
C PRO A 281 -28.02 15.33 25.26
N LEU A 282 -28.50 14.71 24.18
CA LEU A 282 -28.98 15.37 22.96
C LEU A 282 -30.06 16.40 23.32
N PRO A 283 -30.02 17.63 22.77
CA PRO A 283 -31.12 18.57 22.89
C PRO A 283 -32.32 18.06 22.06
N THR A 284 -33.49 17.99 22.70
CA THR A 284 -34.78 17.70 22.09
C THR A 284 -35.19 18.81 21.11
N PRO A 285 -35.73 18.48 19.92
CA PRO A 285 -36.23 19.47 18.98
C PRO A 285 -37.63 19.92 19.35
N HIS A 286 -37.77 21.04 20.01
CA HIS A 286 -39.04 21.78 20.09
C HIS A 286 -38.80 23.23 19.71
N SER A 287 -39.11 23.56 18.46
CA SER A 287 -39.47 24.93 18.04
C SER A 287 -40.44 24.80 16.88
N PRO A 288 -41.61 25.45 16.97
CA PRO A 288 -42.63 25.37 15.93
C PRO A 288 -42.26 26.23 14.73
N LEU A 289 -42.61 25.70 13.54
CA LEU A 289 -42.49 26.34 12.24
C LEU A 289 -43.29 27.66 12.22
N PRO A 290 -42.73 28.74 11.62
CA PRO A 290 -43.54 29.93 11.30
C PRO A 290 -44.42 29.67 10.08
N THR A 291 -45.71 30.01 10.20
CA THR A 291 -46.70 29.99 9.15
C THR A 291 -46.45 31.09 8.09
N PRO A 292 -46.72 30.81 6.80
CA PRO A 292 -46.58 31.81 5.74
C PRO A 292 -47.81 32.73 5.68
N HIS A 293 -47.59 34.02 5.86
CA HIS A 293 -48.57 35.04 5.44
C HIS A 293 -48.18 35.62 4.10
N SER A 294 -49.00 35.36 3.10
CA SER A 294 -49.18 36.24 1.95
C SER A 294 -50.02 37.44 2.33
N PRO A 295 -49.84 38.61 1.65
CA PRO A 295 -50.76 38.88 0.55
C PRO A 295 -50.10 39.55 -0.67
N PHE A 296 -50.67 39.19 -1.82
CA PHE A 296 -50.61 39.91 -3.07
C PHE A 296 -51.04 41.35 -2.92
N THR A 297 -50.33 42.29 -3.59
CA THR A 297 -50.98 43.54 -4.15
C THR A 297 -50.26 43.92 -5.43
N THR A 298 -51.03 43.95 -6.49
CA THR A 298 -50.86 44.54 -7.81
C THR A 298 -50.51 46.01 -7.76
N HIS A 299 -49.52 46.43 -8.54
CA HIS A 299 -49.61 47.57 -9.49
C HIS A 299 -48.49 47.44 -10.51
#